data_3f289bc150ea4dd27a794b0749be92f4
#
_entry.id   3f289bc150ea4dd27a794b0749be92f4
#
_cell.length_a   1.000
_cell.length_b   1.000
_cell.length_c   1.000
_cell.angle_alpha   90.00
_cell.angle_beta   90.00
_cell.angle_gamma   90.00
#
_symmetry.space_group_name_H-M   'P 1'
#
loop_
_entity.id
_entity.type
_entity.pdbx_description
1 polymer ?
#
loop_
_entity_poly.entity_id
_entity_poly.type
_entity_poly.pdbx_seq_one_letter_code
_entity_poly.pdbx_strand_id
1 'polypeptide(L)'
;MAITVTKSGPYFTSGAISFSAMRSTFRLNNPTGTISASELLRDTNTSNADPILPDATENSDVATSTNWKTSQIRDSIKFYNLTQPNSDTNVNLDIDAQAWNGNLGRNIVKKLNLEGTCGSNSTSQSAAQLNQLANNLTIDVSGNIFGCGAEATTTGPDGADGGDALELTGGGNNIKINLQTSGRIYAGGGAGEHGAQGSQGQSGTCFDYIFGQ
;
A
#
# COMPACT_ATOMS: atom_id res chain seq x y z
N MET A 1 -5.62 12.07 9.04
CA MET A 1 -5.55 10.95 8.06
C MET A 1 -6.91 10.29 8.01
N ALA A 2 -7.57 10.31 6.87
CA ALA A 2 -8.86 9.64 6.69
C ALA A 2 -8.65 8.41 5.79
N ILE A 3 -8.31 7.28 6.39
CA ILE A 3 -8.40 5.99 5.71
C ILE A 3 -9.74 5.39 6.09
N THR A 4 -10.56 5.10 5.09
CA THR A 4 -11.83 4.43 5.28
C THR A 4 -11.60 2.92 5.18
N VAL A 5 -12.01 2.19 6.21
CA VAL A 5 -12.01 0.72 6.21
C VAL A 5 -13.40 0.24 5.80
N THR A 6 -13.45 -0.55 4.75
CA THR A 6 -14.65 -1.28 4.35
C THR A 6 -14.36 -2.77 4.32
N LYS A 7 -15.37 -3.58 4.61
CA LYS A 7 -15.28 -5.03 4.52
C LYS A 7 -16.46 -5.57 3.74
N SER A 8 -16.25 -6.64 3.02
CA SER A 8 -17.34 -7.33 2.33
C SER A 8 -18.11 -8.19 3.34
N GLY A 9 -19.27 -7.79 3.66
CA GLY A 9 -20.10 -8.41 4.69
C GLY A 9 -20.43 -7.43 5.82
N PRO A 10 -20.92 -7.89 6.97
CA PRO A 10 -21.10 -9.30 7.31
C PRO A 10 -22.19 -9.99 6.48
N TYR A 11 -21.95 -11.23 6.10
CA TYR A 11 -22.89 -12.06 5.36
C TYR A 11 -23.71 -12.95 6.30
N PHE A 12 -24.93 -13.32 5.89
CA PHE A 12 -25.80 -14.27 6.62
C PHE A 12 -26.13 -13.83 8.04
N THR A 13 -26.38 -12.55 8.24
CA THR A 13 -26.69 -11.97 9.56
C THR A 13 -28.00 -12.50 10.15
N SER A 14 -28.93 -12.99 9.33
CA SER A 14 -30.23 -13.53 9.76
C SER A 14 -30.78 -14.55 8.75
N GLY A 15 -31.83 -15.27 9.14
CA GLY A 15 -32.55 -16.20 8.28
C GLY A 15 -31.87 -17.55 8.08
N ALA A 16 -32.42 -18.35 7.17
CA ALA A 16 -31.89 -19.65 6.80
C ALA A 16 -30.70 -19.49 5.85
N ILE A 17 -29.66 -20.30 6.05
CA ILE A 17 -28.46 -20.30 5.21
C ILE A 17 -28.51 -21.53 4.32
N SER A 18 -28.49 -21.32 3.00
CA SER A 18 -28.42 -22.40 2.01
C SER A 18 -27.06 -22.52 1.39
N PHE A 19 -26.69 -23.70 0.93
CA PHE A 19 -25.42 -23.91 0.20
C PHE A 19 -25.36 -23.10 -1.10
N SER A 20 -26.50 -22.91 -1.78
CA SER A 20 -26.53 -22.06 -2.98
C SER A 20 -26.25 -20.59 -2.66
N ALA A 21 -26.79 -20.09 -1.55
CA ALA A 21 -26.53 -18.73 -1.09
C ALA A 21 -25.06 -18.56 -0.71
N MET A 22 -24.46 -19.53 0.00
CA MET A 22 -23.04 -19.52 0.33
C MET A 22 -22.16 -19.49 -0.92
N ARG A 23 -22.48 -20.34 -1.90
CA ARG A 23 -21.74 -20.37 -3.15
C ARG A 23 -21.83 -19.05 -3.89
N SER A 24 -22.99 -18.50 -4.10
CA SER A 24 -23.16 -17.23 -4.82
C SER A 24 -22.45 -16.07 -4.12
N THR A 25 -22.36 -16.11 -2.80
CA THR A 25 -21.67 -15.08 -2.01
C THR A 25 -20.16 -15.19 -2.10
N PHE A 26 -19.60 -16.38 -1.95
CA PHE A 26 -18.16 -16.55 -1.79
C PHE A 26 -17.43 -16.98 -3.08
N ARG A 27 -18.11 -17.62 -4.03
CA ARG A 27 -17.55 -18.03 -5.31
C ARG A 27 -18.06 -17.18 -6.47
N LEU A 28 -17.65 -15.93 -6.54
CA LEU A 28 -18.12 -14.99 -7.56
C LEU A 28 -17.81 -15.44 -8.99
N ASN A 29 -16.68 -16.09 -9.21
CA ASN A 29 -16.26 -16.56 -10.54
C ASN A 29 -16.98 -17.85 -10.97
N ASN A 30 -17.65 -18.54 -10.04
CA ASN A 30 -18.43 -19.75 -10.33
C ASN A 30 -19.62 -19.86 -9.37
N PRO A 31 -20.63 -18.97 -9.48
CA PRO A 31 -21.72 -18.86 -8.52
C PRO A 31 -22.74 -20.01 -8.60
N THR A 32 -22.68 -20.83 -9.64
CA THR A 32 -23.56 -21.98 -9.86
C THR A 32 -22.83 -23.31 -9.70
N GLY A 33 -23.54 -24.40 -9.53
CA GLY A 33 -22.99 -25.73 -9.36
C GLY A 33 -22.97 -26.21 -7.92
N THR A 34 -22.25 -27.29 -7.65
CA THR A 34 -22.13 -27.87 -6.31
C THR A 34 -21.07 -27.16 -5.47
N ILE A 35 -21.26 -27.14 -4.17
CA ILE A 35 -20.26 -26.74 -3.18
C ILE A 35 -20.25 -27.78 -2.06
N SER A 36 -19.11 -28.19 -1.61
CA SER A 36 -18.95 -29.11 -0.49
C SER A 36 -18.75 -28.35 0.82
N ALA A 37 -19.08 -29.00 1.95
CA ALA A 37 -18.84 -28.42 3.26
C ALA A 37 -17.34 -28.17 3.52
N SER A 38 -16.46 -29.01 2.94
CA SER A 38 -15.01 -28.84 3.07
C SER A 38 -14.48 -27.57 2.38
N GLU A 39 -15.16 -27.09 1.35
CA GLU A 39 -14.78 -25.83 0.68
C GLU A 39 -15.15 -24.59 1.52
N LEU A 40 -16.03 -24.75 2.50
CA LEU A 40 -16.51 -23.68 3.39
C LEU A 40 -15.79 -23.66 4.74
N LEU A 41 -14.67 -24.36 4.84
CA LEU A 41 -13.76 -24.21 5.96
C LEU A 41 -12.98 -22.89 5.84
N ARG A 42 -12.69 -22.27 6.99
CA ARG A 42 -11.83 -21.10 7.01
C ARG A 42 -10.43 -21.50 6.54
N ASP A 43 -9.98 -20.85 5.50
CA ASP A 43 -8.66 -21.12 4.93
C ASP A 43 -7.58 -20.34 5.67
N THR A 44 -6.76 -21.08 6.43
CA THR A 44 -5.60 -20.52 7.14
C THR A 44 -4.31 -20.62 6.34
N ASN A 45 -4.37 -21.13 5.09
CA ASN A 45 -3.20 -21.27 4.23
C ASN A 45 -2.80 -19.91 3.63
N THR A 46 -1.73 -19.30 4.14
CA THR A 46 -1.23 -18.00 3.71
C THR A 46 -0.74 -17.98 2.25
N SER A 47 -0.60 -19.13 1.60
CA SER A 47 -0.24 -19.23 0.18
C SER A 47 -1.44 -19.16 -0.77
N ASN A 48 -2.67 -19.24 -0.26
CA ASN A 48 -3.86 -19.16 -1.09
C ASN A 48 -4.21 -17.69 -1.37
N ALA A 49 -4.13 -17.30 -2.63
CA ALA A 49 -4.40 -15.93 -3.05
C ALA A 49 -5.89 -15.55 -3.09
N ASP A 50 -6.79 -16.52 -3.15
CA ASP A 50 -8.25 -16.28 -3.20
C ASP A 50 -9.01 -17.34 -2.37
N PRO A 51 -8.94 -17.27 -1.04
CA PRO A 51 -9.67 -18.21 -0.18
C PRO A 51 -11.18 -17.93 -0.22
N ILE A 52 -11.97 -19.00 -0.17
CA ILE A 52 -13.45 -18.88 -0.16
C ILE A 52 -13.94 -18.24 1.15
N LEU A 53 -13.50 -18.78 2.29
CA LEU A 53 -13.71 -18.19 3.61
C LEU A 53 -12.33 -17.85 4.21
N PRO A 54 -11.91 -16.61 4.07
CA PRO A 54 -10.57 -16.19 4.46
C PRO A 54 -10.38 -16.20 5.98
N ASP A 55 -9.12 -16.30 6.40
CA ASP A 55 -8.73 -16.27 7.81
C ASP A 55 -8.79 -14.84 8.39
N ALA A 56 -9.98 -14.25 8.37
CA ALA A 56 -10.25 -12.96 9.01
C ALA A 56 -10.62 -13.13 10.49
N THR A 57 -10.42 -12.09 11.28
CA THR A 57 -10.83 -12.09 12.70
C THR A 57 -12.32 -12.32 12.85
N GLU A 58 -13.11 -11.73 11.97
CA GLU A 58 -14.58 -11.90 11.94
C GLU A 58 -15.00 -13.32 11.57
N ASN A 59 -14.15 -14.08 10.92
CA ASN A 59 -14.39 -15.47 10.57
C ASN A 59 -13.88 -16.46 11.63
N SER A 60 -13.52 -15.99 12.83
CA SER A 60 -12.94 -16.84 13.88
C SER A 60 -13.81 -18.04 14.26
N ASP A 61 -15.13 -17.92 14.15
CA ASP A 61 -16.09 -18.99 14.45
C ASP A 61 -16.18 -20.04 13.35
N VAL A 62 -15.71 -19.73 12.14
CA VAL A 62 -15.70 -20.68 11.02
C VAL A 62 -14.66 -21.77 11.28
N ALA A 63 -15.09 -23.02 11.20
CA ALA A 63 -14.20 -24.17 11.41
C ALA A 63 -13.07 -24.22 10.39
N THR A 64 -11.89 -24.67 10.83
CA THR A 64 -10.73 -24.96 9.98
C THR A 64 -10.58 -26.44 9.67
N SER A 65 -11.48 -27.28 10.16
CA SER A 65 -11.46 -28.74 10.04
C SER A 65 -12.87 -29.32 9.91
N THR A 66 -12.98 -30.63 9.86
CA THR A 66 -14.19 -31.41 9.46
C THR A 66 -15.45 -31.23 10.30
N ASN A 67 -15.42 -30.62 11.47
CA ASN A 67 -16.60 -30.42 12.34
C ASN A 67 -17.33 -29.09 12.02
N TRP A 68 -17.61 -28.87 10.77
CA TRP A 68 -18.24 -27.65 10.30
C TRP A 68 -19.74 -27.60 10.54
N LYS A 69 -20.24 -26.42 10.92
CA LYS A 69 -21.68 -26.13 11.07
C LYS A 69 -22.05 -24.90 10.25
N THR A 70 -23.19 -24.93 9.56
CA THR A 70 -23.69 -23.79 8.77
C THR A 70 -23.86 -22.50 9.58
N SER A 71 -24.17 -22.62 10.89
CA SER A 71 -24.27 -21.46 11.77
C SER A 71 -22.96 -20.71 11.98
N GLN A 72 -21.81 -21.35 11.76
CA GLN A 72 -20.49 -20.76 11.97
C GLN A 72 -20.09 -19.75 10.89
N ILE A 73 -20.77 -19.75 9.73
CA ILE A 73 -20.52 -18.74 8.68
C ILE A 73 -21.38 -17.48 8.84
N ARG A 74 -22.16 -17.38 9.93
CA ARG A 74 -22.86 -16.13 10.23
C ARG A 74 -21.86 -15.02 10.48
N ASP A 75 -22.25 -13.83 10.05
CA ASP A 75 -21.45 -12.61 10.20
C ASP A 75 -20.04 -12.66 9.58
N SER A 76 -19.80 -13.69 8.74
CA SER A 76 -18.51 -13.84 8.06
C SER A 76 -18.26 -12.71 7.04
N ILE A 77 -17.00 -12.48 6.76
CA ILE A 77 -16.55 -11.52 5.73
C ILE A 77 -15.68 -12.20 4.68
N LYS A 78 -15.52 -11.55 3.53
CA LYS A 78 -14.70 -12.06 2.42
C LYS A 78 -13.38 -11.34 2.27
N PHE A 79 -13.34 -10.02 2.37
CA PHE A 79 -12.14 -9.21 2.22
C PHE A 79 -12.16 -7.94 3.07
N TYR A 80 -10.99 -7.36 3.26
CA TYR A 80 -10.81 -5.99 3.75
C TYR A 80 -10.39 -5.05 2.62
N ASN A 81 -10.97 -3.86 2.63
CA ASN A 81 -10.64 -2.79 1.71
C ASN A 81 -10.36 -1.51 2.49
N LEU A 82 -9.16 -0.97 2.33
CA LEU A 82 -8.74 0.32 2.85
C LEU A 82 -8.72 1.30 1.70
N THR A 83 -9.31 2.47 1.88
CA THR A 83 -9.32 3.51 0.86
C THR A 83 -8.88 4.83 1.46
N GLN A 84 -7.84 5.42 0.87
CA GLN A 84 -7.53 6.83 1.01
C GLN A 84 -8.33 7.58 -0.05
N PRO A 85 -9.33 8.41 0.35
CA PRO A 85 -10.21 9.06 -0.61
C PRO A 85 -9.50 10.03 -1.55
N ASN A 86 -10.02 10.19 -2.74
CA ASN A 86 -9.49 11.13 -3.75
C ASN A 86 -9.41 12.59 -3.25
N SER A 87 -10.30 12.99 -2.34
CA SER A 87 -10.29 14.32 -1.72
C SER A 87 -9.21 14.53 -0.68
N ASP A 88 -8.52 13.47 -0.27
CA ASP A 88 -7.55 13.51 0.81
C ASP A 88 -6.13 13.81 0.32
N THR A 89 -5.45 14.65 1.09
CA THR A 89 -4.00 14.86 0.97
C THR A 89 -3.34 14.43 2.27
N ASN A 90 -2.41 13.51 2.18
CA ASN A 90 -1.66 13.00 3.32
C ASN A 90 -0.17 13.32 3.17
N VAL A 91 0.48 13.55 4.30
CA VAL A 91 1.93 13.71 4.37
C VAL A 91 2.48 12.54 5.19
N ASN A 92 3.44 11.83 4.64
CA ASN A 92 4.07 10.65 5.25
C ASN A 92 3.00 9.64 5.73
N LEU A 93 2.18 9.15 4.80
CA LEU A 93 1.11 8.21 5.09
C LEU A 93 1.69 6.88 5.58
N ASP A 94 1.40 6.51 6.82
CA ASP A 94 1.80 5.23 7.40
C ASP A 94 0.59 4.31 7.56
N ILE A 95 0.66 3.13 6.97
CA ILE A 95 -0.36 2.09 7.03
C ILE A 95 0.21 0.89 7.75
N ASP A 96 -0.13 0.78 9.00
CA ASP A 96 0.34 -0.25 9.92
C ASP A 96 -0.66 -1.42 10.11
N ALA A 97 -0.33 -2.32 11.02
CA ALA A 97 -1.15 -3.47 11.37
C ALA A 97 -2.54 -3.09 11.91
N GLN A 98 -2.70 -1.93 12.55
CA GLN A 98 -3.98 -1.49 13.12
C GLN A 98 -4.99 -1.16 12.03
N ALA A 99 -4.52 -0.62 10.89
CA ALA A 99 -5.37 -0.35 9.73
C ALA A 99 -6.07 -1.61 9.21
N TRP A 100 -5.48 -2.78 9.41
CA TRP A 100 -6.04 -4.07 8.99
C TRP A 100 -6.82 -4.79 10.08
N ASN A 101 -7.14 -4.12 11.18
CA ASN A 101 -7.90 -4.68 12.31
C ASN A 101 -7.35 -6.03 12.81
N GLY A 102 -6.02 -6.13 12.93
CA GLY A 102 -5.35 -7.35 13.37
C GLY A 102 -5.29 -8.49 12.34
N ASN A 103 -5.66 -8.23 11.10
CA ASN A 103 -5.67 -9.23 10.02
C ASN A 103 -4.42 -9.20 9.13
N LEU A 104 -3.38 -8.46 9.50
CA LEU A 104 -2.21 -8.25 8.66
C LEU A 104 -1.57 -9.56 8.17
N GLY A 105 -1.25 -10.48 9.06
CA GLY A 105 -0.65 -11.77 8.74
C GLY A 105 -1.63 -12.87 8.34
N ARG A 106 -2.94 -12.59 8.28
CA ARG A 106 -3.95 -13.61 8.03
C ARG A 106 -4.18 -13.83 6.54
N ASN A 107 -4.60 -15.05 6.19
CA ASN A 107 -4.99 -15.40 4.83
C ASN A 107 -6.38 -14.83 4.50
N ILE A 108 -6.42 -13.58 4.09
CA ILE A 108 -7.61 -12.87 3.64
C ILE A 108 -7.24 -11.92 2.50
N VAL A 109 -8.09 -11.80 1.51
CA VAL A 109 -7.90 -10.82 0.45
C VAL A 109 -7.93 -9.41 1.03
N LYS A 110 -6.86 -8.66 0.82
CA LYS A 110 -6.68 -7.29 1.27
C LYS A 110 -6.49 -6.39 0.07
N LYS A 111 -7.16 -5.27 0.09
CA LYS A 111 -7.04 -4.27 -0.97
C LYS A 111 -6.81 -2.91 -0.36
N LEU A 112 -5.81 -2.21 -0.87
CA LEU A 112 -5.53 -0.83 -0.53
C LEU A 112 -5.74 0.03 -1.77
N ASN A 113 -6.63 1.00 -1.69
CA ASN A 113 -6.84 1.98 -2.75
C ASN A 113 -6.23 3.32 -2.30
N LEU A 114 -5.23 3.78 -3.03
CA LEU A 114 -4.63 5.09 -2.88
C LEU A 114 -5.17 5.99 -4.01
N GLU A 115 -6.25 6.72 -3.70
CA GLU A 115 -6.99 7.54 -4.67
C GLU A 115 -6.63 9.03 -4.57
N GLY A 116 -6.19 9.46 -3.39
CA GLY A 116 -5.82 10.85 -3.12
C GLY A 116 -4.35 11.16 -3.38
N THR A 117 -3.88 12.23 -2.77
CA THR A 117 -2.48 12.63 -2.86
C THR A 117 -1.71 12.26 -1.60
N CYS A 118 -0.57 11.61 -1.76
CA CYS A 118 0.40 11.37 -0.70
C CYS A 118 1.70 12.10 -1.04
N GLY A 119 2.21 12.88 -0.10
CA GLY A 119 3.50 13.56 -0.22
C GLY A 119 4.44 13.20 0.91
N SER A 120 5.73 13.35 0.71
CA SER A 120 6.71 13.35 1.79
C SER A 120 7.22 14.76 2.04
N ASN A 121 7.47 15.08 3.31
CA ASN A 121 8.10 16.34 3.72
C ASN A 121 9.58 16.17 4.11
N SER A 122 10.14 14.98 3.95
CA SER A 122 11.52 14.68 4.29
C SER A 122 12.07 13.61 3.36
N THR A 123 13.34 13.71 2.98
CA THR A 123 14.04 12.67 2.19
C THR A 123 14.28 11.38 2.96
N SER A 124 14.17 11.41 4.30
CA SER A 124 14.28 10.23 5.16
C SER A 124 12.95 9.52 5.45
N GLN A 125 11.85 10.00 4.86
CA GLN A 125 10.52 9.44 5.03
C GLN A 125 9.85 9.25 3.68
N SER A 126 9.15 8.15 3.52
CA SER A 126 8.37 7.86 2.31
C SER A 126 7.05 8.63 2.29
N ALA A 127 6.54 8.96 1.11
CA ALA A 127 5.24 9.60 0.99
C ALA A 127 4.10 8.67 1.43
N ALA A 128 4.24 7.38 1.13
CA ALA A 128 3.37 6.33 1.66
C ALA A 128 4.22 5.13 2.07
N GLN A 129 4.06 4.70 3.30
CA GLN A 129 4.77 3.56 3.88
C GLN A 129 3.77 2.50 4.32
N LEU A 130 3.99 1.26 3.90
CA LEU A 130 3.25 0.09 4.37
C LEU A 130 4.18 -0.73 5.26
N ASN A 131 3.97 -0.64 6.55
CA ASN A 131 4.72 -1.40 7.53
C ASN A 131 4.10 -2.78 7.72
N GLN A 132 4.96 -3.81 7.84
CA GLN A 132 4.55 -5.19 8.06
C GLN A 132 3.58 -5.68 6.96
N LEU A 133 4.10 -5.87 5.77
CA LEU A 133 3.33 -6.25 4.59
C LEU A 133 2.39 -7.42 4.83
N ALA A 134 1.14 -7.21 4.49
CA ALA A 134 0.10 -8.22 4.55
C ALA A 134 0.27 -9.28 3.46
N ASN A 135 -0.13 -10.53 3.74
CA ASN A 135 -0.31 -11.55 2.71
C ASN A 135 -1.53 -11.22 1.83
N ASN A 136 -1.48 -11.61 0.55
CA ASN A 136 -2.58 -11.44 -0.41
C ASN A 136 -3.08 -10.00 -0.49
N LEU A 137 -2.17 -9.05 -0.65
CA LEU A 137 -2.45 -7.62 -0.73
C LEU A 137 -2.40 -7.13 -2.17
N THR A 138 -3.45 -6.45 -2.60
CA THR A 138 -3.46 -5.65 -3.82
C THR A 138 -3.47 -4.17 -3.47
N ILE A 139 -2.56 -3.42 -4.06
CA ILE A 139 -2.47 -1.97 -3.91
C ILE A 139 -2.86 -1.34 -5.25
N ASP A 140 -4.00 -0.67 -5.30
CA ASP A 140 -4.45 0.09 -6.46
C ASP A 140 -4.12 1.56 -6.26
N VAL A 141 -3.33 2.13 -7.16
CA VAL A 141 -2.92 3.54 -7.13
C VAL A 141 -3.58 4.26 -8.27
N SER A 142 -4.56 5.10 -7.98
CA SER A 142 -5.21 6.01 -8.94
C SER A 142 -4.92 7.49 -8.64
N GLY A 143 -4.42 7.78 -7.44
CA GLY A 143 -3.98 9.09 -7.00
C GLY A 143 -2.51 9.38 -7.29
N ASN A 144 -1.95 10.35 -6.59
CA ASN A 144 -0.58 10.80 -6.78
C ASN A 144 0.26 10.53 -5.52
N ILE A 145 1.42 9.94 -5.69
CA ILE A 145 2.37 9.67 -4.60
C ILE A 145 3.70 10.32 -4.97
N PHE A 146 4.15 11.28 -4.15
CA PHE A 146 5.35 12.09 -4.41
C PHE A 146 6.34 12.00 -3.27
N GLY A 147 7.53 11.43 -3.52
CA GLY A 147 8.66 11.52 -2.60
C GLY A 147 9.19 12.96 -2.48
N CYS A 148 9.85 13.25 -1.38
CA CYS A 148 10.47 14.55 -1.14
C CYS A 148 11.70 14.74 -2.02
N GLY A 149 11.82 15.87 -2.72
CA GLY A 149 13.05 16.25 -3.40
C GLY A 149 14.16 16.57 -2.39
N ALA A 150 15.40 16.27 -2.74
CA ALA A 150 16.53 16.64 -1.93
C ALA A 150 16.86 18.13 -2.05
N GLU A 151 17.33 18.71 -0.96
CA GLU A 151 17.91 20.06 -0.98
C GLU A 151 19.36 19.99 -1.50
N ALA A 152 19.77 21.04 -2.22
CA ALA A 152 21.16 21.16 -2.66
C ALA A 152 22.09 21.24 -1.44
N THR A 153 23.10 20.38 -1.39
CA THR A 153 24.11 20.43 -0.35
C THR A 153 25.14 21.51 -0.66
N THR A 154 25.56 22.27 0.36
CA THR A 154 26.63 23.27 0.21
C THR A 154 28.04 22.69 0.41
N THR A 155 28.12 21.43 0.80
CA THR A 155 29.37 20.74 1.13
C THR A 155 29.36 19.31 0.59
N GLY A 156 30.36 18.95 -0.18
CA GLY A 156 30.56 17.61 -0.72
C GLY A 156 30.39 17.52 -2.23
N PRO A 157 31.03 16.53 -2.86
CA PRO A 157 31.02 16.38 -4.32
C PRO A 157 29.68 15.87 -4.86
N ASP A 158 28.90 15.17 -4.01
CA ASP A 158 27.64 14.53 -4.43
C ASP A 158 26.44 15.28 -3.86
N GLY A 159 25.39 15.43 -4.63
CA GLY A 159 24.10 15.93 -4.17
C GLY A 159 23.42 14.92 -3.24
N ALA A 160 22.49 15.38 -2.40
CA ALA A 160 21.70 14.49 -1.55
C ALA A 160 20.69 13.71 -2.37
N ASP A 161 20.37 12.49 -1.93
CA ASP A 161 19.32 11.66 -2.53
C ASP A 161 17.93 12.19 -2.20
N GLY A 162 17.01 12.06 -3.16
CA GLY A 162 15.59 12.32 -2.93
C GLY A 162 14.94 11.20 -2.10
N GLY A 163 13.81 11.51 -1.49
CA GLY A 163 13.04 10.55 -0.69
C GLY A 163 12.18 9.60 -1.52
N ASP A 164 11.82 8.49 -0.92
CA ASP A 164 10.97 7.48 -1.54
C ASP A 164 9.51 7.95 -1.66
N ALA A 165 8.85 7.54 -2.73
CA ALA A 165 7.41 7.76 -2.87
C ALA A 165 6.62 6.68 -2.12
N LEU A 166 6.88 5.41 -2.42
CA LEU A 166 6.19 4.28 -1.83
C LEU A 166 7.20 3.30 -1.24
N GLU A 167 7.08 3.03 0.04
CA GLU A 167 7.93 2.08 0.75
C GLU A 167 7.11 0.90 1.25
N LEU A 168 7.61 -0.30 1.01
CA LEU A 168 7.02 -1.55 1.45
C LEU A 168 8.00 -2.26 2.37
N THR A 169 7.72 -2.29 3.67
CA THR A 169 8.59 -2.89 4.68
C THR A 169 8.02 -4.16 5.27
N GLY A 170 8.89 -5.09 5.64
CA GLY A 170 8.51 -6.40 6.18
C GLY A 170 8.34 -7.48 5.11
N GLY A 171 8.02 -8.69 5.53
CA GLY A 171 7.78 -9.82 4.63
C GLY A 171 6.30 -10.00 4.33
N GLY A 172 5.94 -10.25 3.09
CA GLY A 172 4.59 -10.60 2.66
C GLY A 172 4.61 -11.39 1.37
N ASN A 173 3.60 -12.25 1.20
CA ASN A 173 3.43 -13.05 0.01
C ASN A 173 2.27 -12.52 -0.85
N ASN A 174 2.37 -12.67 -2.17
CA ASN A 174 1.32 -12.31 -3.12
C ASN A 174 0.92 -10.82 -3.05
N ILE A 175 1.91 -9.93 -3.05
CA ILE A 175 1.67 -8.50 -3.09
C ILE A 175 1.66 -8.03 -4.54
N LYS A 176 0.60 -7.32 -4.91
CA LYS A 176 0.41 -6.80 -6.26
C LYS A 176 0.17 -5.29 -6.21
N ILE A 177 0.93 -4.54 -7.00
CA ILE A 177 0.72 -3.12 -7.19
C ILE A 177 0.15 -2.89 -8.58
N ASN A 178 -1.02 -2.27 -8.66
CA ASN A 178 -1.65 -1.86 -9.91
C ASN A 178 -1.62 -0.33 -10.00
N LEU A 179 -0.83 0.19 -10.92
CA LEU A 179 -0.88 1.61 -11.25
C LEU A 179 -2.00 1.84 -12.27
N GLN A 180 -3.03 2.55 -11.85
CA GLN A 180 -4.18 2.90 -12.70
C GLN A 180 -3.80 4.01 -13.68
N THR A 181 -4.62 4.23 -14.71
CA THR A 181 -4.33 5.22 -15.77
C THR A 181 -4.11 6.64 -15.23
N SER A 182 -4.81 7.03 -14.17
CA SER A 182 -4.67 8.34 -13.51
C SER A 182 -3.58 8.36 -12.45
N GLY A 183 -3.12 7.19 -11.98
CA GLY A 183 -2.17 7.08 -10.88
C GLY A 183 -0.77 7.55 -11.26
N ARG A 184 -0.06 8.10 -10.27
CA ARG A 184 1.32 8.56 -10.41
C ARG A 184 2.11 8.18 -9.16
N ILE A 185 3.31 7.64 -9.37
CA ILE A 185 4.28 7.38 -8.30
C ILE A 185 5.60 8.00 -8.73
N TYR A 186 6.04 9.05 -8.05
CA TYR A 186 7.29 9.74 -8.34
C TYR A 186 8.16 9.78 -7.09
N ALA A 187 9.34 9.19 -7.14
CA ALA A 187 10.37 9.42 -6.13
C ALA A 187 10.81 10.89 -6.15
N GLY A 188 11.34 11.36 -5.06
CA GLY A 188 11.95 12.68 -5.00
C GLY A 188 13.20 12.76 -5.91
N GLY A 189 13.37 13.87 -6.58
CA GLY A 189 14.61 14.11 -7.33
C GLY A 189 15.79 14.30 -6.39
N GLY A 190 16.95 13.73 -6.73
CA GLY A 190 18.20 14.04 -6.06
C GLY A 190 18.63 15.49 -6.31
N ALA A 191 19.39 16.07 -5.39
CA ALA A 191 20.00 17.36 -5.59
C ALA A 191 21.15 17.25 -6.61
N GLY A 192 21.37 18.29 -7.42
CA GLY A 192 22.54 18.37 -8.26
C GLY A 192 23.82 18.54 -7.42
N GLU A 193 24.94 18.15 -8.00
CA GLU A 193 26.26 18.46 -7.43
C GLU A 193 26.43 19.98 -7.23
N HIS A 194 27.13 20.33 -6.19
CA HIS A 194 27.62 21.71 -6.03
C HIS A 194 28.53 22.05 -7.19
N GLY A 195 28.24 23.08 -7.98
CA GLY A 195 29.10 23.54 -9.04
C GLY A 195 30.51 23.81 -8.50
N ALA A 196 31.53 23.35 -9.21
CA ALA A 196 32.90 23.65 -8.84
C ALA A 196 33.07 25.17 -8.67
N GLN A 197 33.69 25.58 -7.58
CA GLN A 197 34.03 26.99 -7.36
C GLN A 197 34.84 27.47 -8.55
N GLY A 198 34.39 28.51 -9.23
CA GLY A 198 35.14 29.09 -10.34
C GLY A 198 36.57 29.37 -9.89
N SER A 199 37.53 29.04 -10.72
CA SER A 199 38.93 29.37 -10.44
C SER A 199 39.06 30.87 -10.20
N GLN A 200 39.81 31.22 -9.15
CA GLN A 200 40.08 32.61 -8.83
C GLN A 200 40.71 33.27 -10.07
N GLY A 201 40.11 34.35 -10.53
CA GLY A 201 40.62 35.09 -11.67
C GLY A 201 42.09 35.43 -11.45
N GLN A 202 42.94 35.21 -12.44
CA GLN A 202 44.33 35.62 -12.36
C GLN A 202 44.38 37.13 -12.14
N SER A 203 45.24 37.55 -11.20
CA SER A 203 45.54 38.95 -10.99
C SER A 203 46.07 39.54 -12.31
N GLY A 204 45.26 40.38 -12.93
CA GLY A 204 45.72 41.14 -14.09
C GLY A 204 46.79 42.13 -13.63
N THR A 205 47.98 42.04 -14.22
CA THR A 205 49.00 43.11 -14.09
C THR A 205 48.54 44.29 -14.92
N CYS A 206 48.17 45.38 -14.25
CA CYS A 206 47.98 46.64 -14.93
C CYS A 206 49.38 47.11 -15.47
N PHE A 207 49.55 47.19 -16.77
CA PHE A 207 50.66 47.89 -17.37
C PHE A 207 50.32 49.39 -17.33
N ASP A 208 51.01 50.12 -16.45
CA ASP A 208 51.08 51.59 -16.52
C ASP A 208 51.82 51.98 -17.81
N TYR A 209 51.05 52.41 -18.78
CA TYR A 209 51.64 53.07 -19.93
C TYR A 209 52.04 54.51 -19.49
N ILE A 210 53.30 54.70 -19.17
CA ILE A 210 53.88 56.04 -18.99
C ILE A 210 54.04 56.65 -20.38
N PHE A 211 53.18 57.59 -20.72
CA PHE A 211 53.38 58.45 -21.88
C PHE A 211 54.57 59.36 -21.58
N GLY A 212 55.71 59.02 -22.12
CA GLY A 212 56.85 59.95 -22.17
C GLY A 212 56.54 61.09 -23.12
N GLN A 213 56.72 62.30 -22.62
CA GLN A 213 56.86 63.53 -23.43
C GLN A 213 58.18 63.57 -24.15
#